data_07f9c02a4cfb14736a63ced53fad894d
#
_entry.id   07f9c02a4cfb14736a63ced53fad894d
#
_cell.length_a   1.000
_cell.length_b   1.000
_cell.length_c   1.000
_cell.angle_alpha   90.00
_cell.angle_beta   90.00
_cell.angle_gamma   90.00
#
_symmetry.space_group_name_H-M   'P 1'
#
loop_
_entity.id
_entity.type
_entity.pdbx_description
1 polymer ?
#
loop_
_entity_poly.entity_id
_entity_poly.type
_entity_poly.pdbx_seq_one_letter_code
_entity_poly.pdbx_strand_id
1 'polypeptide(L)'
;MTNKILKIKGMHCASCATIITNKVSKLLGVDNVSVNVATEKATIAFNPEIVSVHQMNDEIEKLGYTFIDEDKTTEDHSMHTGINQSKDEKMKELLAMKTKMQFVLPVALLVFFLMMWDISAKLFTSIPNLPLPMSIFNTISMVLASIVLFWIGQPFLQGVVKFAKYRVANMDTLIGIGTSVAYFYSVIITLFPQITTNLNLPETTFFDITIVVIGFVVFGKFLEARSKLKTGDAIEKLLNLQAKTALVIRGGKEIEISINEVIQGDFIVVKPGAKIPVDGTVTEGSSYVDESMVTGEPMPVQKKVGDSVVAGTINTSGSFIFRATKVGSETLLAQIIKMVEEAQGSRAPIQALADRISAVFVPVVLVIAFTTLGSWLLFGTGSLGFSQALSFGLVSFVGVLVIACPCALGLATPTAIIVGVGKGAKEGILIKDAATLEKLHKVNTVVVDKTGTITKGKPTLVDIQNLSHLKDEEMISIIASLEKKS
;
A
#
# COMPACT_ATOMS: atom_id res chain seq x y z
N MET A 1 6.78 -24.55 -11.83
CA MET A 1 5.92 -23.45 -11.33
C MET A 1 6.77 -22.24 -11.07
N THR A 2 6.35 -21.10 -11.54
CA THR A 2 7.08 -19.82 -11.39
C THR A 2 6.27 -18.91 -10.49
N ASN A 3 6.93 -18.32 -9.48
CA ASN A 3 6.34 -17.26 -8.66
C ASN A 3 6.71 -15.91 -9.26
N LYS A 4 5.72 -15.09 -9.60
CA LYS A 4 5.94 -13.75 -10.14
C LYS A 4 5.18 -12.71 -9.33
N ILE A 5 5.84 -11.57 -9.09
CA ILE A 5 5.22 -10.38 -8.46
C ILE A 5 4.91 -9.39 -9.58
N LEU A 6 3.64 -9.05 -9.73
CA LEU A 6 3.15 -8.11 -10.75
C LEU A 6 2.52 -6.90 -10.07
N LYS A 7 2.78 -5.70 -10.55
CA LYS A 7 2.09 -4.48 -10.11
C LYS A 7 0.70 -4.43 -10.74
N ILE A 8 -0.29 -3.93 -10.00
CA ILE A 8 -1.67 -3.82 -10.46
C ILE A 8 -2.05 -2.36 -10.58
N LYS A 9 -2.46 -1.93 -11.77
CA LYS A 9 -3.06 -0.62 -12.00
C LYS A 9 -4.59 -0.68 -11.91
N GLY A 10 -5.22 0.37 -11.38
CA GLY A 10 -6.68 0.50 -11.29
C GLY A 10 -7.32 -0.13 -10.05
N MET A 11 -6.52 -0.65 -9.10
CA MET A 11 -7.02 -1.24 -7.86
C MET A 11 -7.03 -0.20 -6.72
N HIS A 12 -8.21 -0.03 -6.08
CA HIS A 12 -8.37 0.99 -5.02
C HIS A 12 -8.95 0.45 -3.71
N CYS A 13 -9.47 -0.78 -3.68
CA CYS A 13 -10.15 -1.31 -2.48
C CYS A 13 -10.02 -2.83 -2.36
N ALA A 14 -10.35 -3.35 -1.16
CA ALA A 14 -10.32 -4.78 -0.85
C ALA A 14 -11.20 -5.63 -1.79
N SER A 15 -12.39 -5.12 -2.17
CA SER A 15 -13.27 -5.80 -3.14
C SER A 15 -12.59 -5.96 -4.50
N CYS A 16 -11.78 -4.99 -4.94
CA CYS A 16 -11.01 -5.09 -6.19
C CYS A 16 -10.00 -6.25 -6.12
N ALA A 17 -9.28 -6.38 -4.99
CA ALA A 17 -8.34 -7.49 -4.79
C ALA A 17 -9.03 -8.86 -4.84
N THR A 18 -10.21 -8.98 -4.22
CA THR A 18 -11.01 -10.21 -4.25
C THR A 18 -11.48 -10.54 -5.67
N ILE A 19 -11.91 -9.55 -6.43
CA ILE A 19 -12.34 -9.72 -7.82
C ILE A 19 -11.17 -10.23 -8.69
N ILE A 20 -10.01 -9.60 -8.60
CA ILE A 20 -8.81 -10.00 -9.34
C ILE A 20 -8.39 -11.43 -8.95
N THR A 21 -8.31 -11.70 -7.63
CA THR A 21 -7.97 -13.03 -7.11
C THR A 21 -8.92 -14.08 -7.67
N ASN A 22 -10.25 -13.87 -7.59
CA ASN A 22 -11.26 -14.83 -8.05
C ASN A 22 -11.26 -15.04 -9.56
N LYS A 23 -10.85 -14.06 -10.34
CA LYS A 23 -10.78 -14.19 -11.79
C LYS A 23 -9.52 -14.94 -12.22
N VAL A 24 -8.36 -14.53 -11.68
CA VAL A 24 -7.07 -15.11 -12.08
C VAL A 24 -6.91 -16.53 -11.53
N SER A 25 -7.38 -16.84 -10.33
CA SER A 25 -7.31 -18.18 -9.74
C SER A 25 -8.15 -19.25 -10.48
N LYS A 26 -9.08 -18.83 -11.35
CA LYS A 26 -9.88 -19.74 -12.18
C LYS A 26 -9.20 -20.13 -13.49
N LEU A 27 -8.09 -19.49 -13.82
CA LEU A 27 -7.36 -19.80 -15.05
C LEU A 27 -6.58 -21.10 -14.87
N LEU A 28 -6.66 -21.96 -15.88
CA LEU A 28 -5.88 -23.20 -15.95
C LEU A 28 -4.39 -22.86 -15.93
N GLY A 29 -3.65 -23.52 -15.05
CA GLY A 29 -2.21 -23.29 -14.87
C GLY A 29 -1.85 -22.24 -13.79
N VAL A 30 -2.82 -21.63 -13.12
CA VAL A 30 -2.62 -20.78 -11.95
C VAL A 30 -2.87 -21.62 -10.70
N ASP A 31 -1.87 -21.68 -9.81
CA ASP A 31 -1.93 -22.42 -8.56
C ASP A 31 -2.36 -21.54 -7.39
N ASN A 32 -1.74 -20.37 -7.26
CA ASN A 32 -2.04 -19.45 -6.17
C ASN A 32 -1.96 -17.98 -6.63
N VAL A 33 -2.88 -17.15 -6.11
CA VAL A 33 -2.92 -15.70 -6.37
C VAL A 33 -3.11 -14.98 -5.05
N SER A 34 -2.18 -14.11 -4.71
CA SER A 34 -2.26 -13.23 -3.57
C SER A 34 -2.16 -11.78 -4.03
N VAL A 35 -3.24 -11.00 -3.87
CA VAL A 35 -3.29 -9.58 -4.26
C VAL A 35 -3.26 -8.71 -2.99
N ASN A 36 -2.33 -7.77 -2.90
CA ASN A 36 -2.22 -6.83 -1.79
C ASN A 36 -2.64 -5.43 -2.23
N VAL A 37 -3.67 -4.88 -1.58
CA VAL A 37 -4.25 -3.57 -1.91
C VAL A 37 -3.32 -2.41 -1.54
N ALA A 38 -2.55 -2.54 -0.46
CA ALA A 38 -1.70 -1.44 0.01
C ALA A 38 -0.45 -1.26 -0.84
N THR A 39 0.15 -2.37 -1.28
CA THR A 39 1.32 -2.37 -2.16
C THR A 39 0.95 -2.32 -3.64
N GLU A 40 -0.34 -2.55 -3.97
CA GLU A 40 -0.85 -2.65 -5.35
C GLU A 40 -0.11 -3.72 -6.18
N LYS A 41 0.30 -4.81 -5.52
CA LYS A 41 1.02 -5.93 -6.12
C LYS A 41 0.21 -7.22 -6.03
N ALA A 42 0.36 -8.10 -7.04
CA ALA A 42 -0.10 -9.49 -7.01
C ALA A 42 1.10 -10.42 -7.03
N THR A 43 1.12 -11.38 -6.11
CA THR A 43 2.04 -12.53 -6.15
C THR A 43 1.27 -13.70 -6.74
N ILE A 44 1.72 -14.21 -7.89
CA ILE A 44 1.03 -15.27 -8.64
C ILE A 44 1.99 -16.45 -8.82
N ALA A 45 1.55 -17.62 -8.35
CA ALA A 45 2.21 -18.89 -8.63
C ALA A 45 1.49 -19.56 -9.83
N PHE A 46 2.20 -19.77 -10.93
CA PHE A 46 1.61 -20.32 -12.16
C PHE A 46 2.60 -21.15 -12.99
N ASN A 47 2.08 -21.94 -13.92
CA ASN A 47 2.89 -22.64 -14.90
C ASN A 47 2.97 -21.82 -16.20
N PRO A 48 4.15 -21.27 -16.57
CA PRO A 48 4.31 -20.43 -17.76
C PRO A 48 4.08 -21.15 -19.10
N GLU A 49 4.11 -22.50 -19.10
CA GLU A 49 3.78 -23.29 -20.29
C GLU A 49 2.27 -23.38 -20.55
N ILE A 50 1.44 -23.18 -19.52
CA ILE A 50 -0.03 -23.29 -19.63
C ILE A 50 -0.68 -21.91 -19.72
N VAL A 51 -0.22 -20.94 -18.95
CA VAL A 51 -0.80 -19.59 -18.90
C VAL A 51 0.27 -18.51 -18.88
N SER A 52 0.09 -17.48 -19.70
CA SER A 52 0.99 -16.32 -19.76
C SER A 52 0.42 -15.15 -18.96
N VAL A 53 1.31 -14.20 -18.58
CA VAL A 53 0.90 -12.95 -17.93
C VAL A 53 -0.06 -12.14 -18.82
N HIS A 54 0.10 -12.22 -20.14
CA HIS A 54 -0.80 -11.58 -21.11
C HIS A 54 -2.23 -12.12 -21.01
N GLN A 55 -2.40 -13.43 -20.99
CA GLN A 55 -3.73 -14.07 -20.84
C GLN A 55 -4.38 -13.72 -19.49
N MET A 56 -3.60 -13.67 -18.41
CA MET A 56 -4.11 -13.19 -17.13
C MET A 56 -4.56 -11.73 -17.20
N ASN A 57 -3.83 -10.91 -17.95
CA ASN A 57 -4.14 -9.50 -18.14
C ASN A 57 -5.44 -9.31 -18.94
N ASP A 58 -5.67 -10.06 -19.99
CA ASP A 58 -6.89 -10.01 -20.81
C ASP A 58 -8.16 -10.25 -20.00
N GLU A 59 -8.08 -11.08 -18.95
CA GLU A 59 -9.22 -11.37 -18.07
C GLU A 59 -9.52 -10.25 -17.07
N ILE A 60 -8.51 -9.52 -16.62
CA ILE A 60 -8.70 -8.44 -15.63
C ILE A 60 -8.82 -7.07 -16.29
N GLU A 61 -8.31 -6.88 -17.51
CA GLU A 61 -8.39 -5.61 -18.25
C GLU A 61 -9.85 -5.25 -18.58
N LYS A 62 -10.67 -6.23 -18.91
CA LYS A 62 -12.13 -6.08 -19.10
C LYS A 62 -12.81 -5.49 -17.84
N LEU A 63 -12.23 -5.71 -16.66
CA LEU A 63 -12.72 -5.20 -15.38
C LEU A 63 -12.06 -3.85 -15.02
N GLY A 64 -11.12 -3.37 -15.84
CA GLY A 64 -10.39 -2.11 -15.68
C GLY A 64 -9.20 -2.21 -14.73
N TYR A 65 -8.60 -3.40 -14.62
CA TYR A 65 -7.36 -3.67 -13.92
C TYR A 65 -6.30 -4.10 -14.91
N THR A 66 -5.03 -3.79 -14.65
CA THR A 66 -3.93 -4.18 -15.54
C THR A 66 -2.74 -4.64 -14.72
N PHE A 67 -2.20 -5.82 -15.05
CA PHE A 67 -0.89 -6.25 -14.55
C PHE A 67 0.22 -5.56 -15.34
N ILE A 68 1.15 -4.97 -14.63
CA ILE A 68 2.37 -4.40 -15.20
C ILE A 68 3.52 -5.33 -14.81
N ASP A 69 4.18 -5.87 -15.83
CA ASP A 69 5.36 -6.72 -15.71
C ASP A 69 6.59 -5.82 -15.75
N GLU A 70 7.17 -5.53 -14.59
CA GLU A 70 8.34 -4.64 -14.46
C GLU A 70 9.59 -5.25 -15.12
N ASP A 71 9.65 -6.59 -15.29
CA ASP A 71 10.80 -7.28 -15.92
C ASP A 71 10.88 -7.10 -17.45
N LYS A 72 9.78 -6.70 -18.11
CA LYS A 72 9.73 -6.56 -19.57
C LYS A 72 9.93 -5.13 -20.09
N THR A 73 9.94 -4.13 -19.22
CA THR A 73 9.96 -2.72 -19.64
C THR A 73 11.34 -2.11 -19.77
N THR A 74 12.40 -2.82 -19.40
CA THR A 74 13.78 -2.33 -19.62
C THR A 74 14.76 -3.51 -19.74
N GLU A 75 15.40 -3.65 -20.89
CA GLU A 75 16.73 -4.25 -21.03
C GLU A 75 17.81 -3.35 -20.37
N ASP A 76 17.40 -2.42 -19.52
CA ASP A 76 18.29 -1.51 -18.79
C ASP A 76 18.28 -1.93 -17.30
N HIS A 77 19.39 -2.51 -16.87
CA HIS A 77 19.66 -3.10 -15.57
C HIS A 77 19.67 -2.10 -14.39
N SER A 78 18.77 -1.13 -14.34
CA SER A 78 18.64 -0.24 -13.20
C SER A 78 17.46 -0.62 -12.30
N MET A 79 17.69 -1.48 -11.34
CA MET A 79 16.74 -1.84 -10.26
C MET A 79 16.13 -0.62 -9.53
N HIS A 80 16.74 0.57 -9.70
CA HIS A 80 16.35 1.82 -9.05
C HIS A 80 15.38 2.71 -9.83
N THR A 81 15.31 2.58 -11.15
CA THR A 81 14.42 3.41 -11.98
C THR A 81 12.96 3.03 -11.82
N GLY A 82 12.63 1.76 -11.61
CA GLY A 82 11.25 1.29 -11.46
C GLY A 82 10.55 1.84 -10.20
N ILE A 83 11.26 1.91 -9.06
CA ILE A 83 10.66 2.37 -7.80
C ILE A 83 10.46 3.89 -7.80
N ASN A 84 11.42 4.65 -8.35
CA ASN A 84 11.29 6.10 -8.49
C ASN A 84 10.21 6.50 -9.49
N GLN A 85 10.07 5.81 -10.63
CA GLN A 85 8.98 6.01 -11.59
C GLN A 85 7.61 5.72 -10.96
N SER A 86 7.50 4.64 -10.18
CA SER A 86 6.28 4.31 -9.44
C SER A 86 5.90 5.40 -8.43
N LYS A 87 6.86 6.01 -7.74
CA LYS A 87 6.62 7.10 -6.79
C LYS A 87 6.20 8.39 -7.49
N ASP A 88 6.84 8.73 -8.60
CA ASP A 88 6.51 9.89 -9.42
C ASP A 88 5.11 9.77 -10.03
N GLU A 89 4.72 8.58 -10.51
CA GLU A 89 3.36 8.32 -10.97
C GLU A 89 2.33 8.48 -9.85
N LYS A 90 2.57 7.88 -8.68
CA LYS A 90 1.71 8.01 -7.50
C LYS A 90 1.64 9.46 -7.00
N MET A 91 2.73 10.19 -7.07
CA MET A 91 2.74 11.62 -6.74
C MET A 91 1.91 12.43 -7.73
N LYS A 92 1.99 12.14 -9.04
CA LYS A 92 1.13 12.77 -10.06
C LYS A 92 -0.35 12.46 -9.83
N GLU A 93 -0.69 11.20 -9.52
CA GLU A 93 -2.06 10.81 -9.19
C GLU A 93 -2.56 11.53 -7.92
N LEU A 94 -1.73 11.63 -6.88
CA LEU A 94 -2.05 12.37 -5.66
C LEU A 94 -2.26 13.86 -5.95
N LEU A 95 -1.44 14.48 -6.78
CA LEU A 95 -1.57 15.88 -7.18
C LEU A 95 -2.87 16.11 -7.98
N ALA A 96 -3.21 15.22 -8.91
CA ALA A 96 -4.46 15.27 -9.65
C ALA A 96 -5.68 15.13 -8.71
N MET A 97 -5.60 14.20 -7.75
CA MET A 97 -6.64 14.03 -6.73
C MET A 97 -6.73 15.24 -5.80
N LYS A 98 -5.59 15.85 -5.42
CA LYS A 98 -5.52 17.09 -4.64
C LYS A 98 -6.24 18.24 -5.36
N THR A 99 -6.03 18.41 -6.65
CA THR A 99 -6.71 19.45 -7.44
C THR A 99 -8.23 19.26 -7.44
N LYS A 100 -8.69 18.03 -7.68
CA LYS A 100 -10.13 17.71 -7.61
C LYS A 100 -10.71 17.97 -6.21
N MET A 101 -9.99 17.57 -5.16
CA MET A 101 -10.38 17.78 -3.76
C MET A 101 -10.44 19.28 -3.41
N GLN A 102 -9.45 20.08 -3.84
CA GLN A 102 -9.42 21.52 -3.58
C GLN A 102 -10.60 22.25 -4.22
N PHE A 103 -11.15 21.75 -5.32
CA PHE A 103 -12.35 22.28 -5.94
C PHE A 103 -13.61 21.80 -5.22
N VAL A 104 -13.76 20.49 -5.01
CA VAL A 104 -15.02 19.90 -4.54
C VAL A 104 -15.27 20.13 -3.05
N LEU A 105 -14.24 20.14 -2.21
CA LEU A 105 -14.41 20.23 -0.77
C LEU A 105 -15.01 21.57 -0.31
N PRO A 106 -14.55 22.75 -0.80
CA PRO A 106 -15.21 24.02 -0.48
C PRO A 106 -16.66 24.07 -0.94
N VAL A 107 -16.97 23.55 -2.14
CA VAL A 107 -18.33 23.48 -2.68
C VAL A 107 -19.20 22.57 -1.83
N ALA A 108 -18.70 21.38 -1.47
CA ALA A 108 -19.44 20.45 -0.63
C ALA A 108 -19.68 20.99 0.78
N LEU A 109 -18.70 21.68 1.37
CA LEU A 109 -18.87 22.33 2.68
C LEU A 109 -19.90 23.47 2.60
N LEU A 110 -19.83 24.30 1.56
CA LEU A 110 -20.83 25.37 1.37
C LEU A 110 -22.25 24.79 1.26
N VAL A 111 -22.42 23.78 0.40
CA VAL A 111 -23.73 23.12 0.21
C VAL A 111 -24.18 22.43 1.50
N PHE A 112 -23.27 21.79 2.22
CA PHE A 112 -23.57 21.16 3.51
C PHE A 112 -24.06 22.20 4.54
N PHE A 113 -23.41 23.33 4.66
CA PHE A 113 -23.85 24.39 5.57
C PHE A 113 -25.18 25.01 5.15
N LEU A 114 -25.43 25.19 3.85
CA LEU A 114 -26.72 25.64 3.34
C LEU A 114 -27.84 24.64 3.64
N MET A 115 -27.56 23.33 3.47
CA MET A 115 -28.49 22.26 3.83
C MET A 115 -28.79 22.26 5.34
N MET A 116 -27.77 22.42 6.18
CA MET A 116 -27.95 22.50 7.63
C MET A 116 -28.75 23.74 8.05
N TRP A 117 -28.52 24.86 7.34
CA TRP A 117 -29.32 26.10 7.52
C TRP A 117 -30.79 25.86 7.19
N ASP A 118 -31.10 25.26 6.05
CA ASP A 118 -32.49 24.99 5.63
C ASP A 118 -33.19 24.03 6.63
N ILE A 119 -32.52 22.98 7.07
CA ILE A 119 -33.05 22.07 8.11
C ILE A 119 -33.31 22.84 9.41
N SER A 120 -32.34 23.67 9.83
CA SER A 120 -32.49 24.46 11.06
C SER A 120 -33.62 25.49 10.97
N ALA A 121 -33.82 26.13 9.82
CA ALA A 121 -34.91 27.08 9.57
C ALA A 121 -36.28 26.39 9.60
N LYS A 122 -36.36 25.11 9.19
CA LYS A 122 -37.59 24.31 9.27
C LYS A 122 -37.90 23.83 10.70
N LEU A 123 -36.87 23.60 11.52
CA LEU A 123 -37.02 23.15 12.90
C LEU A 123 -37.25 24.30 13.89
N PHE A 124 -36.62 25.43 13.66
CA PHE A 124 -36.64 26.58 14.57
C PHE A 124 -37.25 27.83 13.86
N THR A 125 -38.40 28.25 14.29
CA THR A 125 -39.12 29.44 13.74
C THR A 125 -38.33 30.75 13.84
N SER A 126 -37.28 30.81 14.68
CA SER A 126 -36.42 31.98 14.88
C SER A 126 -35.37 32.17 13.76
N ILE A 127 -35.13 31.15 12.91
CA ILE A 127 -34.13 31.20 11.85
C ILE A 127 -34.84 31.58 10.53
N PRO A 128 -34.41 32.65 9.86
CA PRO A 128 -35.03 33.06 8.60
C PRO A 128 -34.75 32.03 7.49
N ASN A 129 -35.70 31.83 6.60
CA ASN A 129 -35.52 31.03 5.39
C ASN A 129 -34.48 31.68 4.46
N LEU A 130 -33.82 30.86 3.64
CA LEU A 130 -32.88 31.32 2.64
C LEU A 130 -33.56 32.32 1.70
N PRO A 131 -32.98 33.51 1.47
CA PRO A 131 -33.60 34.57 0.66
C PRO A 131 -33.51 34.34 -0.85
N LEU A 132 -33.27 33.10 -1.30
CA LEU A 132 -33.13 32.73 -2.71
C LEU A 132 -34.42 32.03 -3.21
N PRO A 133 -34.92 32.39 -4.39
CA PRO A 133 -35.99 31.63 -5.03
C PRO A 133 -35.55 30.20 -5.30
N MET A 134 -36.41 29.23 -4.93
CA MET A 134 -36.09 27.78 -5.01
C MET A 134 -35.69 27.33 -6.44
N SER A 135 -36.29 27.97 -7.48
CA SER A 135 -35.94 27.67 -8.87
C SER A 135 -34.48 28.04 -9.21
N ILE A 136 -34.01 29.21 -8.75
CA ILE A 136 -32.64 29.65 -8.95
C ILE A 136 -31.68 28.73 -8.17
N PHE A 137 -32.01 28.41 -6.93
CA PHE A 137 -31.22 27.50 -6.08
C PHE A 137 -31.09 26.12 -6.73
N ASN A 138 -32.17 25.51 -7.19
CA ASN A 138 -32.18 24.23 -7.87
C ASN A 138 -31.38 24.25 -9.17
N THR A 139 -31.45 25.33 -9.97
CA THR A 139 -30.68 25.46 -11.21
C THR A 139 -29.17 25.56 -10.93
N ILE A 140 -28.75 26.35 -9.95
CA ILE A 140 -27.36 26.46 -9.54
C ILE A 140 -26.85 25.09 -9.00
N SER A 141 -27.63 24.45 -8.14
CA SER A 141 -27.31 23.15 -7.58
C SER A 141 -27.21 22.08 -8.65
N MET A 142 -28.06 22.12 -9.69
CA MET A 142 -27.98 21.21 -10.84
C MET A 142 -26.67 21.35 -11.60
N VAL A 143 -26.24 22.59 -11.88
CA VAL A 143 -25.00 22.88 -12.61
C VAL A 143 -23.79 22.39 -11.78
N LEU A 144 -23.76 22.73 -10.49
CA LEU A 144 -22.70 22.29 -9.59
C LEU A 144 -22.66 20.75 -9.45
N ALA A 145 -23.81 20.12 -9.25
CA ALA A 145 -23.91 18.67 -9.15
C ALA A 145 -23.48 17.98 -10.46
N SER A 146 -23.77 18.57 -11.62
CA SER A 146 -23.32 18.06 -12.92
C SER A 146 -21.79 18.07 -13.00
N ILE A 147 -21.15 19.18 -12.66
CA ILE A 147 -19.69 19.28 -12.65
C ILE A 147 -19.10 18.25 -11.66
N VAL A 148 -19.64 18.16 -10.46
CA VAL A 148 -19.17 17.23 -9.43
C VAL A 148 -19.35 15.79 -9.86
N LEU A 149 -20.51 15.40 -10.40
CA LEU A 149 -20.79 14.02 -10.79
C LEU A 149 -19.98 13.57 -12.01
N PHE A 150 -19.97 14.36 -13.09
CA PHE A 150 -19.40 13.93 -14.38
C PHE A 150 -17.89 14.16 -14.48
N TRP A 151 -17.33 15.15 -13.80
CA TRP A 151 -15.89 15.40 -13.82
C TRP A 151 -15.19 14.74 -12.64
N ILE A 152 -15.65 14.97 -11.42
CA ILE A 152 -14.99 14.48 -10.20
C ILE A 152 -15.44 13.07 -9.88
N GLY A 153 -16.73 12.79 -10.01
CA GLY A 153 -17.39 11.53 -9.74
C GLY A 153 -17.21 10.46 -10.83
N GLN A 154 -16.47 10.74 -11.91
CA GLN A 154 -16.24 9.81 -13.00
C GLN A 154 -15.85 8.37 -12.56
N PRO A 155 -14.99 8.15 -11.56
CA PRO A 155 -14.68 6.79 -11.09
C PRO A 155 -15.91 6.04 -10.55
N PHE A 156 -16.83 6.75 -9.90
CA PHE A 156 -18.05 6.17 -9.37
C PHE A 156 -19.02 5.78 -10.50
N LEU A 157 -19.16 6.64 -11.51
CA LEU A 157 -19.95 6.32 -12.71
C LEU A 157 -19.38 5.12 -13.47
N GLN A 158 -18.07 5.04 -13.59
CA GLN A 158 -17.43 3.85 -14.17
C GLN A 158 -17.72 2.59 -13.34
N GLY A 159 -17.80 2.69 -12.01
CA GLY A 159 -18.23 1.62 -11.12
C GLY A 159 -19.63 1.11 -11.44
N VAL A 160 -20.58 2.03 -11.71
CA VAL A 160 -21.95 1.66 -12.11
C VAL A 160 -21.97 0.94 -13.46
N VAL A 161 -21.24 1.45 -14.46
CA VAL A 161 -21.14 0.84 -15.78
C VAL A 161 -20.53 -0.56 -15.70
N LYS A 162 -19.47 -0.73 -14.91
CA LYS A 162 -18.84 -2.03 -14.68
C LYS A 162 -19.81 -3.02 -14.01
N PHE A 163 -20.59 -2.57 -13.05
CA PHE A 163 -21.61 -3.39 -12.41
C PHE A 163 -22.69 -3.83 -13.40
N ALA A 164 -23.20 -2.91 -14.23
CA ALA A 164 -24.20 -3.23 -15.23
C ALA A 164 -23.70 -4.26 -16.25
N LYS A 165 -22.42 -4.11 -16.69
CA LYS A 165 -21.83 -4.94 -17.75
C LYS A 165 -21.29 -6.27 -17.24
N TYR A 166 -20.62 -6.29 -16.08
CA TYR A 166 -19.86 -7.43 -15.60
C TYR A 166 -20.43 -8.06 -14.33
N ARG A 167 -21.49 -7.49 -13.74
CA ARG A 167 -22.13 -7.93 -12.49
C ARG A 167 -21.15 -7.93 -11.29
N VAL A 168 -20.15 -7.05 -11.36
CA VAL A 168 -19.12 -6.89 -10.32
C VAL A 168 -19.38 -5.60 -9.57
N ALA A 169 -19.82 -5.71 -8.32
CA ALA A 169 -20.07 -4.56 -7.44
C ALA A 169 -18.85 -4.30 -6.54
N ASN A 170 -18.49 -3.03 -6.42
CA ASN A 170 -17.48 -2.55 -5.50
C ASN A 170 -17.97 -1.27 -4.78
N MET A 171 -17.15 -0.66 -3.95
CA MET A 171 -17.47 0.57 -3.24
C MET A 171 -17.87 1.70 -4.19
N ASP A 172 -17.14 1.87 -5.31
CA ASP A 172 -17.44 2.92 -6.29
C ASP A 172 -18.82 2.69 -6.94
N THR A 173 -19.26 1.43 -7.07
CA THR A 173 -20.60 1.07 -7.53
C THR A 173 -21.68 1.56 -6.59
N LEU A 174 -21.53 1.36 -5.27
CA LEU A 174 -22.53 1.79 -4.28
C LEU A 174 -22.71 3.30 -4.30
N ILE A 175 -21.60 4.04 -4.25
CA ILE A 175 -21.59 5.50 -4.29
C ILE A 175 -22.17 6.00 -5.62
N GLY A 176 -21.71 5.38 -6.73
CA GLY A 176 -22.16 5.74 -8.08
C GLY A 176 -23.65 5.54 -8.28
N ILE A 177 -24.24 4.42 -7.83
CA ILE A 177 -25.69 4.19 -7.89
C ILE A 177 -26.44 5.22 -7.06
N GLY A 178 -26.06 5.41 -5.79
CA GLY A 178 -26.73 6.34 -4.89
C GLY A 178 -26.72 7.77 -5.41
N THR A 179 -25.54 8.28 -5.80
CA THR A 179 -25.40 9.66 -6.31
C THR A 179 -26.04 9.84 -7.69
N SER A 180 -26.02 8.83 -8.57
CA SER A 180 -26.69 8.88 -9.86
C SER A 180 -28.20 8.93 -9.71
N VAL A 181 -28.79 8.09 -8.85
CA VAL A 181 -30.23 8.12 -8.58
C VAL A 181 -30.66 9.46 -8.03
N ALA A 182 -29.95 10.00 -7.04
CA ALA A 182 -30.22 11.32 -6.48
C ALA A 182 -30.13 12.41 -7.53
N TYR A 183 -29.11 12.41 -8.38
CA TYR A 183 -28.90 13.39 -9.44
C TYR A 183 -29.98 13.32 -10.52
N PHE A 184 -30.19 12.15 -11.13
CA PHE A 184 -31.15 12.04 -12.24
C PHE A 184 -32.59 12.28 -11.80
N TYR A 185 -32.97 11.83 -10.60
CA TYR A 185 -34.26 12.19 -10.02
C TYR A 185 -34.41 13.72 -9.92
N SER A 186 -33.43 14.41 -9.37
CA SER A 186 -33.44 15.86 -9.19
C SER A 186 -33.46 16.62 -10.52
N VAL A 187 -32.78 16.14 -11.55
CA VAL A 187 -32.83 16.69 -12.92
C VAL A 187 -34.23 16.58 -13.50
N ILE A 188 -34.89 15.43 -13.35
CA ILE A 188 -36.27 15.24 -13.84
C ILE A 188 -37.22 16.24 -13.16
N ILE A 189 -37.13 16.37 -11.83
CA ILE A 189 -37.97 17.32 -11.08
C ILE A 189 -37.72 18.77 -11.52
N THR A 190 -36.47 19.13 -11.75
CA THR A 190 -36.11 20.54 -12.11
C THR A 190 -36.47 20.93 -13.53
N LEU A 191 -36.23 20.01 -14.51
CA LEU A 191 -36.43 20.31 -15.93
C LEU A 191 -37.84 20.01 -16.42
N PHE A 192 -38.56 19.10 -15.79
CA PHE A 192 -39.90 18.65 -16.20
C PHE A 192 -40.93 18.76 -15.09
N PRO A 193 -41.27 19.98 -14.60
CA PRO A 193 -42.21 20.18 -13.49
C PRO A 193 -43.61 19.63 -13.80
N GLN A 194 -43.98 19.54 -15.07
CA GLN A 194 -45.27 18.95 -15.49
C GLN A 194 -45.36 17.46 -15.17
N ILE A 195 -44.22 16.70 -15.26
CA ILE A 195 -44.18 15.30 -14.87
C ILE A 195 -44.36 15.15 -13.36
N THR A 196 -43.77 16.06 -12.60
CA THR A 196 -43.89 16.12 -11.14
C THR A 196 -45.33 16.24 -10.69
N THR A 197 -46.06 17.19 -11.30
CA THR A 197 -47.48 17.45 -10.99
C THR A 197 -48.35 16.26 -11.41
N ASN A 198 -48.17 15.71 -12.62
CA ASN A 198 -48.97 14.63 -13.16
C ASN A 198 -48.82 13.30 -12.41
N LEU A 199 -47.59 13.01 -11.91
CA LEU A 199 -47.27 11.77 -11.20
C LEU A 199 -47.27 11.96 -9.68
N ASN A 200 -47.64 13.12 -9.16
CA ASN A 200 -47.60 13.42 -7.72
C ASN A 200 -46.23 13.13 -7.11
N LEU A 201 -45.12 13.47 -7.81
CA LEU A 201 -43.78 13.29 -7.30
C LEU A 201 -43.41 14.36 -6.27
N PRO A 202 -42.52 14.05 -5.30
CA PRO A 202 -42.00 15.04 -4.36
C PRO A 202 -41.24 16.13 -5.12
N GLU A 203 -41.48 17.41 -4.80
CA GLU A 203 -40.76 18.55 -5.41
C GLU A 203 -39.35 18.75 -4.84
N THR A 204 -38.98 17.93 -3.85
CA THR A 204 -37.65 17.99 -3.23
C THR A 204 -36.57 17.46 -4.18
N THR A 205 -35.50 18.23 -4.33
CA THR A 205 -34.32 17.84 -5.09
C THR A 205 -33.21 17.33 -4.16
N PHE A 206 -32.33 16.46 -4.65
CA PHE A 206 -31.23 15.81 -3.91
C PHE A 206 -29.86 16.12 -4.53
N PHE A 207 -29.71 17.28 -5.19
CA PHE A 207 -28.42 17.72 -5.74
C PHE A 207 -27.37 17.91 -4.63
N ASP A 208 -27.80 18.41 -3.49
CA ASP A 208 -26.99 18.59 -2.28
C ASP A 208 -26.38 17.26 -1.81
N ILE A 209 -27.17 16.19 -1.77
CA ILE A 209 -26.66 14.85 -1.43
C ILE A 209 -25.59 14.41 -2.42
N THR A 210 -25.79 14.60 -3.73
CA THR A 210 -24.81 14.24 -4.75
C THR A 210 -23.49 14.99 -4.54
N ILE A 211 -23.54 16.32 -4.31
CA ILE A 211 -22.36 17.15 -4.12
C ILE A 211 -21.62 16.80 -2.83
N VAL A 212 -22.35 16.72 -1.72
CA VAL A 212 -21.78 16.47 -0.38
C VAL A 212 -21.15 15.09 -0.31
N VAL A 213 -21.85 14.05 -0.79
CA VAL A 213 -21.33 12.67 -0.76
C VAL A 213 -20.07 12.53 -1.59
N ILE A 214 -20.08 12.98 -2.86
CA ILE A 214 -18.89 12.89 -3.71
C ILE A 214 -17.75 13.72 -3.10
N GLY A 215 -18.02 14.91 -2.57
CA GLY A 215 -17.04 15.78 -1.96
C GLY A 215 -16.32 15.13 -0.77
N PHE A 216 -17.07 14.57 0.19
CA PHE A 216 -16.48 13.91 1.36
C PHE A 216 -15.81 12.59 1.02
N VAL A 217 -16.33 11.82 0.07
CA VAL A 217 -15.69 10.57 -0.37
C VAL A 217 -14.36 10.86 -1.07
N VAL A 218 -14.29 11.86 -1.93
CA VAL A 218 -13.04 12.27 -2.60
C VAL A 218 -12.03 12.80 -1.60
N PHE A 219 -12.48 13.55 -0.59
CA PHE A 219 -11.63 13.98 0.51
C PHE A 219 -11.08 12.78 1.30
N GLY A 220 -11.93 11.81 1.64
CA GLY A 220 -11.51 10.58 2.31
C GLY A 220 -10.47 9.79 1.48
N LYS A 221 -10.71 9.61 0.18
CA LYS A 221 -9.77 8.96 -0.75
C LYS A 221 -8.43 9.72 -0.87
N PHE A 222 -8.46 11.05 -0.84
CA PHE A 222 -7.24 11.85 -0.83
C PHE A 222 -6.41 11.63 0.44
N LEU A 223 -7.05 11.63 1.62
CA LEU A 223 -6.37 11.35 2.89
C LEU A 223 -5.77 9.93 2.92
N GLU A 224 -6.51 8.96 2.39
CA GLU A 224 -6.08 7.59 2.21
C GLU A 224 -4.82 7.49 1.33
N ALA A 225 -4.86 8.07 0.12
CA ALA A 225 -3.73 8.06 -0.81
C ALA A 225 -2.49 8.75 -0.22
N ARG A 226 -2.69 9.87 0.49
CA ARG A 226 -1.62 10.58 1.20
C ARG A 226 -0.99 9.74 2.32
N SER A 227 -1.80 9.00 3.06
CA SER A 227 -1.33 8.11 4.14
C SER A 227 -0.53 6.93 3.58
N LYS A 228 -1.00 6.31 2.48
CA LYS A 228 -0.27 5.23 1.78
C LYS A 228 1.11 5.66 1.32
N LEU A 229 1.26 6.86 0.77
CA LEU A 229 2.56 7.39 0.35
C LEU A 229 3.53 7.57 1.53
N LYS A 230 3.06 8.10 2.67
CA LYS A 230 3.91 8.26 3.86
C LYS A 230 4.36 6.93 4.47
N THR A 231 3.57 5.89 4.31
CA THR A 231 3.87 4.57 4.89
C THR A 231 4.97 3.84 4.11
N GLY A 232 5.22 4.19 2.84
CA GLY A 232 6.32 3.67 2.02
C GLY A 232 7.72 4.17 2.38
N ASP A 233 7.85 5.20 3.24
CA ASP A 233 9.12 5.84 3.58
C ASP A 233 10.15 4.90 4.25
N ALA A 234 9.71 3.77 4.84
CA ALA A 234 10.62 2.83 5.50
C ALA A 234 11.51 2.08 4.49
N ILE A 235 10.95 1.59 3.37
CA ILE A 235 11.73 0.97 2.30
C ILE A 235 12.61 2.00 1.62
N GLU A 236 12.10 3.20 1.38
CA GLU A 236 12.88 4.28 0.76
C GLU A 236 14.13 4.63 1.58
N LYS A 237 14.02 4.61 2.92
CA LYS A 237 15.18 4.80 3.79
C LYS A 237 16.22 3.69 3.64
N LEU A 238 15.80 2.43 3.49
CA LEU A 238 16.70 1.31 3.23
C LEU A 238 17.35 1.43 1.85
N LEU A 239 16.58 1.79 0.83
CA LEU A 239 17.11 2.04 -0.52
C LEU A 239 18.11 3.20 -0.57
N ASN A 240 17.86 4.24 0.22
CA ASN A 240 18.78 5.37 0.35
C ASN A 240 20.11 5.03 1.03
N LEU A 241 20.25 3.84 1.66
CA LEU A 241 21.54 3.38 2.17
C LEU A 241 22.45 2.89 1.06
N GLN A 242 21.92 2.41 -0.06
CA GLN A 242 22.71 1.93 -1.17
C GLN A 242 23.49 3.10 -1.81
N ALA A 243 24.76 2.85 -2.10
CA ALA A 243 25.58 3.79 -2.88
C ALA A 243 25.12 3.79 -4.34
N LYS A 244 25.20 4.92 -5.01
CA LYS A 244 24.87 5.04 -6.45
C LYS A 244 26.09 4.74 -7.33
N THR A 245 27.28 5.03 -6.83
CA THR A 245 28.56 4.86 -7.53
C THR A 245 29.57 4.15 -6.63
N ALA A 246 30.59 3.57 -7.21
CA ALA A 246 31.72 2.95 -6.54
C ALA A 246 33.03 3.44 -7.15
N LEU A 247 34.05 3.69 -6.30
CA LEU A 247 35.39 4.04 -6.72
C LEU A 247 36.22 2.77 -6.85
N VAL A 248 36.41 2.28 -8.06
CA VAL A 248 37.05 0.99 -8.36
C VAL A 248 38.44 1.20 -8.89
N ILE A 249 39.39 0.33 -8.52
CA ILE A 249 40.75 0.29 -9.08
C ILE A 249 40.78 -0.66 -10.26
N ARG A 250 40.87 -0.14 -11.48
CA ARG A 250 41.05 -0.94 -12.69
C ARG A 250 42.28 -0.44 -13.46
N GLY A 251 43.20 -1.34 -13.81
CA GLY A 251 44.46 -0.98 -14.49
C GLY A 251 45.34 -0.03 -13.68
N GLY A 252 45.33 -0.09 -12.36
CA GLY A 252 46.12 0.77 -11.47
C GLY A 252 45.61 2.23 -11.34
N LYS A 253 44.41 2.52 -11.84
CA LYS A 253 43.76 3.85 -11.72
C LYS A 253 42.46 3.75 -10.97
N GLU A 254 42.18 4.75 -10.12
CA GLU A 254 40.85 4.91 -9.48
C GLU A 254 39.87 5.46 -10.52
N ILE A 255 38.77 4.73 -10.74
CA ILE A 255 37.70 5.11 -11.67
C ILE A 255 36.38 5.03 -10.91
N GLU A 256 35.60 6.10 -10.97
CA GLU A 256 34.25 6.09 -10.45
C GLU A 256 33.29 5.50 -11.48
N ILE A 257 32.61 4.40 -11.11
CA ILE A 257 31.65 3.70 -11.97
C ILE A 257 30.28 3.59 -11.30
N SER A 258 29.24 3.30 -12.08
CA SER A 258 27.91 2.99 -11.53
C SER A 258 27.98 1.72 -10.70
N ILE A 259 27.17 1.65 -9.62
CA ILE A 259 27.06 0.44 -8.78
C ILE A 259 26.73 -0.82 -9.60
N ASN A 260 25.98 -0.68 -10.68
CA ASN A 260 25.58 -1.79 -11.55
C ASN A 260 26.72 -2.34 -12.41
N GLU A 261 27.80 -1.61 -12.55
CA GLU A 261 28.99 -2.00 -13.33
C GLU A 261 30.07 -2.67 -12.48
N VAL A 262 29.84 -2.73 -11.15
CA VAL A 262 30.75 -3.41 -10.22
C VAL A 262 30.60 -4.91 -10.38
N ILE A 263 31.71 -5.59 -10.57
CA ILE A 263 31.75 -7.06 -10.68
C ILE A 263 32.45 -7.68 -9.47
N GLN A 264 32.15 -8.94 -9.23
CA GLN A 264 32.83 -9.71 -8.19
C GLN A 264 34.34 -9.77 -8.46
N GLY A 265 35.14 -9.47 -7.44
CA GLY A 265 36.59 -9.42 -7.53
C GLY A 265 37.18 -8.03 -7.75
N ASP A 266 36.37 -6.99 -8.05
CA ASP A 266 36.84 -5.61 -8.12
C ASP A 266 37.43 -5.13 -6.79
N PHE A 267 38.48 -4.32 -6.86
CA PHE A 267 39.06 -3.62 -5.73
C PHE A 267 38.43 -2.24 -5.61
N ILE A 268 37.86 -1.93 -4.46
CA ILE A 268 37.04 -0.74 -4.22
C ILE A 268 37.66 0.08 -3.10
N VAL A 269 37.86 1.37 -3.36
CA VAL A 269 38.36 2.35 -2.40
C VAL A 269 37.21 2.98 -1.65
N VAL A 270 37.25 2.97 -0.31
CA VAL A 270 36.25 3.64 0.53
C VAL A 270 36.90 4.76 1.31
N LYS A 271 36.50 6.00 1.01
CA LYS A 271 36.99 7.22 1.67
C LYS A 271 36.17 7.52 2.93
N PRO A 272 36.67 8.34 3.85
CA PRO A 272 35.89 8.77 5.04
C PRO A 272 34.56 9.39 4.65
N GLY A 273 33.48 9.03 5.34
CA GLY A 273 32.12 9.48 5.08
C GLY A 273 31.43 8.78 3.88
N ALA A 274 32.13 7.93 3.14
CA ALA A 274 31.56 7.22 2.01
C ALA A 274 30.75 5.99 2.45
N LYS A 275 29.69 5.68 1.69
CA LYS A 275 28.96 4.41 1.83
C LYS A 275 29.71 3.28 1.17
N ILE A 276 29.68 2.12 1.79
CA ILE A 276 30.23 0.89 1.22
C ILE A 276 29.27 0.40 0.12
N PRO A 277 29.73 0.28 -1.15
CA PRO A 277 28.84 0.05 -2.27
C PRO A 277 28.34 -1.39 -2.38
N VAL A 278 29.20 -2.39 -2.11
CA VAL A 278 28.92 -3.83 -2.23
C VAL A 278 29.55 -4.60 -1.06
N ASP A 279 29.15 -5.87 -0.86
CA ASP A 279 29.78 -6.68 0.18
C ASP A 279 31.17 -7.14 -0.25
N GLY A 280 32.11 -7.19 0.72
CA GLY A 280 33.47 -7.59 0.40
C GLY A 280 34.33 -7.89 1.62
N THR A 281 35.65 -8.08 1.34
CA THR A 281 36.66 -8.32 2.36
C THR A 281 37.77 -7.29 2.25
N VAL A 282 38.16 -6.67 3.35
CA VAL A 282 39.20 -5.64 3.40
C VAL A 282 40.56 -6.27 3.01
N THR A 283 41.24 -5.63 2.04
CA THR A 283 42.54 -6.06 1.57
C THR A 283 43.68 -5.15 2.01
N GLU A 284 43.39 -3.84 2.17
CA GLU A 284 44.37 -2.84 2.58
C GLU A 284 43.74 -1.78 3.46
N GLY A 285 44.51 -1.25 4.41
CA GLY A 285 44.07 -0.17 5.30
C GLY A 285 43.28 -0.66 6.51
N SER A 286 42.75 0.29 7.26
CA SER A 286 41.83 0.04 8.39
C SER A 286 40.99 1.28 8.66
N SER A 287 39.75 1.06 9.14
CA SER A 287 38.84 2.16 9.48
C SER A 287 37.80 1.71 10.51
N TYR A 288 37.00 2.67 10.97
CA TYR A 288 35.79 2.41 11.72
C TYR A 288 34.57 2.55 10.80
N VAL A 289 33.69 1.55 10.83
CA VAL A 289 32.50 1.49 9.97
C VAL A 289 31.27 1.48 10.85
N ASP A 290 30.33 2.37 10.59
CA ASP A 290 29.00 2.37 11.19
C ASP A 290 28.14 1.33 10.49
N GLU A 291 27.90 0.21 11.20
CA GLU A 291 27.08 -0.91 10.77
C GLU A 291 25.69 -0.91 11.45
N SER A 292 25.32 0.15 12.15
CA SER A 292 24.08 0.23 12.95
C SER A 292 22.82 -0.11 12.18
N MET A 293 22.78 0.21 10.90
CA MET A 293 21.65 -0.08 10.02
C MET A 293 21.50 -1.58 9.67
N VAL A 294 22.54 -2.37 9.88
CA VAL A 294 22.55 -3.82 9.58
C VAL A 294 22.55 -4.64 10.86
N THR A 295 23.36 -4.22 11.84
CA THR A 295 23.54 -4.96 13.12
C THR A 295 22.65 -4.44 14.24
N GLY A 296 22.15 -3.19 14.14
CA GLY A 296 21.44 -2.48 15.22
C GLY A 296 22.38 -1.93 16.31
N GLU A 297 23.68 -2.18 16.26
CA GLU A 297 24.65 -1.69 17.25
C GLU A 297 25.07 -0.25 16.92
N PRO A 298 24.92 0.72 17.83
CA PRO A 298 25.18 2.14 17.54
C PRO A 298 26.67 2.52 17.48
N MET A 299 27.56 1.64 17.93
CA MET A 299 29.00 1.93 17.99
C MET A 299 29.69 1.46 16.69
N PRO A 300 30.45 2.34 16.01
CA PRO A 300 31.24 1.95 14.85
C PRO A 300 32.23 0.83 15.15
N VAL A 301 32.29 -0.15 14.25
CA VAL A 301 33.14 -1.35 14.38
C VAL A 301 34.44 -1.14 13.64
N GLN A 302 35.57 -1.46 14.27
CA GLN A 302 36.87 -1.39 13.63
C GLN A 302 36.98 -2.52 12.57
N LYS A 303 37.34 -2.16 11.35
CA LYS A 303 37.62 -3.09 10.23
C LYS A 303 39.10 -3.05 9.89
N LYS A 304 39.72 -4.23 9.78
CA LYS A 304 41.13 -4.47 9.45
C LYS A 304 41.22 -5.40 8.25
N VAL A 305 42.40 -5.57 7.70
CA VAL A 305 42.68 -6.53 6.63
C VAL A 305 42.17 -7.93 7.02
N GLY A 306 41.37 -8.54 6.16
CA GLY A 306 40.69 -9.82 6.35
C GLY A 306 39.26 -9.73 6.90
N ASP A 307 38.85 -8.57 7.41
CA ASP A 307 37.46 -8.40 7.91
C ASP A 307 36.46 -8.19 6.78
N SER A 308 35.22 -8.66 7.00
CA SER A 308 34.12 -8.46 6.07
C SER A 308 33.50 -7.07 6.22
N VAL A 309 33.10 -6.48 5.11
CA VAL A 309 32.36 -5.22 5.01
C VAL A 309 31.05 -5.44 4.24
N VAL A 310 30.01 -4.69 4.61
CA VAL A 310 28.66 -4.87 4.12
C VAL A 310 28.16 -3.63 3.38
N ALA A 311 27.48 -3.85 2.27
CA ALA A 311 26.87 -2.79 1.47
C ALA A 311 25.89 -1.93 2.29
N GLY A 312 25.90 -0.60 2.07
CA GLY A 312 25.02 0.35 2.73
C GLY A 312 25.48 0.84 4.10
N THR A 313 26.56 0.27 4.66
CA THR A 313 27.22 0.78 5.88
C THR A 313 28.08 1.99 5.56
N ILE A 314 28.43 2.81 6.57
CA ILE A 314 29.12 4.09 6.37
C ILE A 314 30.50 4.04 6.99
N ASN A 315 31.52 4.33 6.19
CA ASN A 315 32.85 4.52 6.68
C ASN A 315 32.98 5.85 7.45
N THR A 316 33.35 5.81 8.72
CA THR A 316 33.37 7.01 9.56
C THR A 316 34.72 7.74 9.51
N SER A 317 35.84 7.02 9.60
CA SER A 317 37.18 7.61 9.67
C SER A 317 38.21 6.68 9.04
N GLY A 318 39.24 7.24 8.40
CA GLY A 318 40.22 6.45 7.67
C GLY A 318 39.77 6.07 6.26
N SER A 319 40.65 5.40 5.54
CA SER A 319 40.39 4.88 4.19
C SER A 319 40.88 3.45 4.13
N PHE A 320 40.17 2.60 3.38
CA PHE A 320 40.55 1.21 3.16
C PHE A 320 40.19 0.76 1.75
N ILE A 321 40.84 -0.28 1.28
CA ILE A 321 40.52 -0.97 0.03
C ILE A 321 39.97 -2.34 0.38
N PHE A 322 38.90 -2.73 -0.28
CA PHE A 322 38.32 -4.04 -0.13
C PHE A 322 38.05 -4.71 -1.48
N ARG A 323 38.05 -6.03 -1.51
CA ARG A 323 37.71 -6.83 -2.68
C ARG A 323 36.24 -7.18 -2.64
N ALA A 324 35.49 -6.89 -3.70
CA ALA A 324 34.08 -7.26 -3.82
C ALA A 324 33.89 -8.78 -3.83
N THR A 325 33.03 -9.28 -2.93
CA THR A 325 32.69 -10.72 -2.82
C THR A 325 31.27 -11.02 -3.28
N LYS A 326 30.32 -10.11 -3.03
CA LYS A 326 28.94 -10.21 -3.49
C LYS A 326 28.52 -8.86 -4.08
N VAL A 327 27.83 -8.90 -5.21
CA VAL A 327 27.42 -7.71 -5.97
C VAL A 327 25.92 -7.81 -6.34
N GLY A 328 25.29 -6.67 -6.66
CA GLY A 328 23.91 -6.61 -7.12
C GLY A 328 22.93 -7.21 -6.12
N SER A 329 22.09 -8.14 -6.58
CA SER A 329 21.06 -8.82 -5.78
C SER A 329 21.59 -9.78 -4.71
N GLU A 330 22.87 -10.14 -4.75
CA GLU A 330 23.49 -11.05 -3.79
C GLU A 330 23.98 -10.32 -2.54
N THR A 331 24.05 -8.98 -2.54
CA THR A 331 24.46 -8.21 -1.36
C THR A 331 23.45 -8.37 -0.23
N LEU A 332 23.95 -8.33 1.02
CA LEU A 332 23.11 -8.46 2.21
C LEU A 332 22.00 -7.37 2.23
N LEU A 333 22.36 -6.13 1.88
CA LEU A 333 21.37 -5.05 1.82
C LEU A 333 20.27 -5.32 0.77
N ALA A 334 20.62 -5.84 -0.41
CA ALA A 334 19.63 -6.21 -1.43
C ALA A 334 18.70 -7.33 -0.95
N GLN A 335 19.23 -8.33 -0.22
CA GLN A 335 18.43 -9.40 0.37
C GLN A 335 17.50 -8.86 1.46
N ILE A 336 17.95 -7.93 2.31
CA ILE A 336 17.11 -7.26 3.32
C ILE A 336 15.96 -6.51 2.64
N ILE A 337 16.25 -5.70 1.62
CA ILE A 337 15.25 -4.96 0.87
C ILE A 337 14.21 -5.91 0.28
N LYS A 338 14.65 -6.99 -0.39
CA LYS A 338 13.77 -8.00 -0.97
C LYS A 338 12.88 -8.66 0.09
N MET A 339 13.45 -9.03 1.24
CA MET A 339 12.68 -9.64 2.34
C MET A 339 11.60 -8.68 2.89
N VAL A 340 11.93 -7.39 3.04
CA VAL A 340 10.97 -6.37 3.48
C VAL A 340 9.86 -6.16 2.44
N GLU A 341 10.19 -6.17 1.15
CA GLU A 341 9.21 -6.09 0.06
C GLU A 341 8.27 -7.30 0.03
N GLU A 342 8.82 -8.51 0.16
CA GLU A 342 8.05 -9.76 0.22
C GLU A 342 7.14 -9.78 1.45
N ALA A 343 7.63 -9.36 2.62
CA ALA A 343 6.85 -9.26 3.84
C ALA A 343 5.70 -8.27 3.71
N GLN A 344 5.94 -7.10 3.10
CA GLN A 344 4.90 -6.11 2.84
C GLN A 344 3.90 -6.56 1.77
N GLY A 345 4.35 -7.36 0.80
CA GLY A 345 3.51 -7.98 -0.23
C GLY A 345 2.66 -9.13 0.29
N SER A 346 3.01 -9.73 1.42
CA SER A 346 2.28 -10.87 1.99
C SER A 346 0.95 -10.46 2.61
N ARG A 347 0.00 -11.40 2.67
CA ARG A 347 -1.33 -11.18 3.28
C ARG A 347 -1.38 -11.75 4.69
N ALA A 348 -1.83 -10.93 5.63
CA ALA A 348 -2.20 -11.43 6.95
C ALA A 348 -3.51 -12.24 6.90
N PRO A 349 -3.69 -13.28 7.73
CA PRO A 349 -4.94 -14.01 7.85
C PRO A 349 -6.15 -13.12 8.16
N ILE A 350 -6.00 -12.10 9.00
CA ILE A 350 -7.05 -11.13 9.32
C ILE A 350 -7.45 -10.30 8.09
N GLN A 351 -6.52 -9.99 7.20
CA GLN A 351 -6.82 -9.27 5.95
C GLN A 351 -7.66 -10.14 5.01
N ALA A 352 -7.31 -11.43 4.88
CA ALA A 352 -8.09 -12.37 4.06
C ALA A 352 -9.53 -12.53 4.58
N LEU A 353 -9.73 -12.49 5.91
CA LEU A 353 -11.05 -12.47 6.52
C LEU A 353 -11.83 -11.19 6.17
N ALA A 354 -11.19 -10.02 6.30
CA ALA A 354 -11.79 -8.72 5.97
C ALA A 354 -12.21 -8.65 4.48
N ASP A 355 -11.38 -9.16 3.57
CA ASP A 355 -11.68 -9.22 2.14
C ASP A 355 -12.90 -10.11 1.84
N ARG A 356 -12.99 -11.26 2.51
CA ARG A 356 -14.14 -12.18 2.38
C ARG A 356 -15.43 -11.54 2.88
N ILE A 357 -15.39 -10.87 4.03
CA ILE A 357 -16.54 -10.13 4.57
C ILE A 357 -16.96 -9.05 3.57
N SER A 358 -16.04 -8.25 3.07
CA SER A 358 -16.33 -7.19 2.10
C SER A 358 -16.97 -7.68 0.81
N ALA A 359 -16.57 -8.85 0.32
CA ALA A 359 -17.13 -9.46 -0.90
C ALA A 359 -18.62 -9.83 -0.76
N VAL A 360 -19.06 -10.21 0.43
CA VAL A 360 -20.46 -10.54 0.72
C VAL A 360 -21.23 -9.27 1.10
N PHE A 361 -20.59 -8.36 1.80
CA PHE A 361 -21.21 -7.16 2.35
C PHE A 361 -21.80 -6.24 1.27
N VAL A 362 -21.08 -5.97 0.18
CA VAL A 362 -21.53 -5.06 -0.89
C VAL A 362 -22.81 -5.54 -1.57
N PRO A 363 -22.94 -6.81 -2.00
CA PRO A 363 -24.22 -7.33 -2.51
C PRO A 363 -25.37 -7.26 -1.49
N VAL A 364 -25.09 -7.58 -0.22
CA VAL A 364 -26.09 -7.52 0.85
C VAL A 364 -26.61 -6.11 1.06
N VAL A 365 -25.72 -5.13 1.08
CA VAL A 365 -26.11 -3.70 1.18
C VAL A 365 -26.98 -3.26 0.01
N LEU A 366 -26.67 -3.69 -1.22
CA LEU A 366 -27.52 -3.42 -2.38
C LEU A 366 -28.93 -3.97 -2.18
N VAL A 367 -29.05 -5.23 -1.74
CA VAL A 367 -30.35 -5.83 -1.46
C VAL A 367 -31.10 -5.06 -0.38
N ILE A 368 -30.43 -4.70 0.73
CA ILE A 368 -31.03 -3.91 1.80
C ILE A 368 -31.52 -2.56 1.29
N ALA A 369 -30.72 -1.85 0.49
CA ALA A 369 -31.09 -0.55 -0.07
C ALA A 369 -32.36 -0.66 -0.93
N PHE A 370 -32.42 -1.61 -1.86
CA PHE A 370 -33.62 -1.83 -2.69
C PHE A 370 -34.82 -2.28 -1.85
N THR A 371 -34.63 -3.14 -0.85
CA THR A 371 -35.70 -3.57 0.05
C THR A 371 -36.23 -2.38 0.87
N THR A 372 -35.34 -1.50 1.34
CA THR A 372 -35.73 -0.28 2.07
C THR A 372 -36.60 0.63 1.20
N LEU A 373 -36.16 0.90 -0.05
CA LEU A 373 -36.95 1.68 -1.01
C LEU A 373 -38.31 1.03 -1.27
N GLY A 374 -38.31 -0.29 -1.54
CA GLY A 374 -39.55 -1.05 -1.75
C GLY A 374 -40.50 -1.01 -0.56
N SER A 375 -39.97 -1.12 0.67
CA SER A 375 -40.77 -1.07 1.90
C SER A 375 -41.44 0.30 2.09
N TRP A 376 -40.71 1.39 1.83
CA TRP A 376 -41.30 2.74 1.85
C TRP A 376 -42.42 2.89 0.83
N LEU A 377 -42.24 2.37 -0.39
CA LEU A 377 -43.24 2.46 -1.44
C LEU A 377 -44.48 1.57 -1.14
N LEU A 378 -44.27 0.40 -0.59
CA LEU A 378 -45.38 -0.54 -0.31
C LEU A 378 -46.18 -0.16 0.96
N PHE A 379 -45.49 0.16 2.03
CA PHE A 379 -46.14 0.39 3.35
C PHE A 379 -46.30 1.89 3.64
N GLY A 380 -45.36 2.76 3.19
CA GLY A 380 -45.43 4.18 3.45
C GLY A 380 -46.49 4.90 2.63
N THR A 381 -46.81 4.43 1.42
CA THR A 381 -47.80 5.07 0.53
C THR A 381 -49.21 5.07 1.18
N GLY A 382 -49.56 4.04 1.89
CA GLY A 382 -50.87 3.98 2.55
C GLY A 382 -51.08 4.98 3.68
N SER A 383 -50.00 5.35 4.39
CA SER A 383 -50.07 6.23 5.57
C SER A 383 -49.66 7.67 5.29
N LEU A 384 -48.67 7.88 4.39
CA LEU A 384 -48.06 9.18 4.14
C LEU A 384 -48.38 9.74 2.74
N GLY A 385 -48.99 8.93 1.86
CA GLY A 385 -49.14 9.24 0.45
C GLY A 385 -47.87 8.94 -0.35
N PHE A 386 -48.01 8.76 -1.68
CA PHE A 386 -46.95 8.33 -2.58
C PHE A 386 -45.75 9.29 -2.60
N SER A 387 -46.00 10.60 -2.62
CA SER A 387 -44.96 11.63 -2.67
C SER A 387 -43.99 11.55 -1.47
N GLN A 388 -44.52 11.54 -0.26
CA GLN A 388 -43.71 11.49 0.94
C GLN A 388 -43.00 10.10 1.11
N ALA A 389 -43.71 9.03 0.80
CA ALA A 389 -43.15 7.68 0.83
C ALA A 389 -41.97 7.53 -0.15
N LEU A 390 -42.08 8.08 -1.36
CA LEU A 390 -40.99 8.09 -2.34
C LEU A 390 -39.81 8.94 -1.87
N SER A 391 -40.07 10.12 -1.29
CA SER A 391 -39.00 10.98 -0.76
C SER A 391 -38.21 10.27 0.34
N PHE A 392 -38.90 9.73 1.36
CA PHE A 392 -38.25 8.97 2.42
C PHE A 392 -37.55 7.70 1.91
N GLY A 393 -38.17 7.03 0.93
CA GLY A 393 -37.60 5.85 0.29
C GLY A 393 -36.29 6.16 -0.44
N LEU A 394 -36.24 7.25 -1.21
CA LEU A 394 -35.02 7.67 -1.92
C LEU A 394 -33.90 8.12 -0.97
N VAL A 395 -34.23 8.93 0.04
CA VAL A 395 -33.25 9.35 1.06
C VAL A 395 -32.68 8.14 1.81
N SER A 396 -33.53 7.23 2.21
CA SER A 396 -33.12 6.00 2.91
C SER A 396 -32.29 5.10 2.00
N PHE A 397 -32.67 4.94 0.72
CA PHE A 397 -31.94 4.16 -0.28
C PHE A 397 -30.51 4.70 -0.47
N VAL A 398 -30.38 6.00 -0.72
CA VAL A 398 -29.07 6.64 -0.89
C VAL A 398 -28.29 6.59 0.41
N GLY A 399 -28.92 6.84 1.54
CA GLY A 399 -28.31 6.76 2.87
C GLY A 399 -27.69 5.40 3.16
N VAL A 400 -28.44 4.31 2.92
CA VAL A 400 -27.94 2.93 3.08
C VAL A 400 -26.71 2.68 2.20
N LEU A 401 -26.76 3.07 0.91
CA LEU A 401 -25.65 2.84 -0.01
C LEU A 401 -24.37 3.59 0.38
N VAL A 402 -24.50 4.83 0.85
CA VAL A 402 -23.36 5.69 1.17
C VAL A 402 -22.75 5.35 2.53
N ILE A 403 -23.60 5.19 3.56
CA ILE A 403 -23.13 4.95 4.93
C ILE A 403 -22.50 3.56 5.08
N ALA A 404 -23.01 2.58 4.36
CA ALA A 404 -22.53 1.19 4.45
C ALA A 404 -21.15 0.94 3.78
N CYS A 405 -20.40 1.97 3.42
CA CYS A 405 -19.06 1.78 2.84
C CYS A 405 -18.03 1.28 3.87
N PRO A 406 -17.47 0.07 3.77
CA PRO A 406 -16.42 -0.41 4.68
C PRO A 406 -15.03 0.10 4.24
N CYS A 407 -14.90 1.39 3.96
CA CYS A 407 -13.70 1.98 3.33
C CYS A 407 -12.44 1.79 4.18
N ALA A 408 -12.54 1.95 5.51
CA ALA A 408 -11.41 1.81 6.42
C ALA A 408 -10.93 0.37 6.61
N LEU A 409 -11.82 -0.62 6.45
CA LEU A 409 -11.51 -2.04 6.69
C LEU A 409 -10.40 -2.55 5.79
N GLY A 410 -10.38 -2.14 4.51
CA GLY A 410 -9.38 -2.56 3.53
C GLY A 410 -7.99 -1.96 3.75
N LEU A 411 -7.86 -0.92 4.61
CA LEU A 411 -6.61 -0.18 4.81
C LEU A 411 -5.97 -0.41 6.18
N ALA A 412 -6.77 -0.64 7.20
CA ALA A 412 -6.30 -0.69 8.58
C ALA A 412 -5.18 -1.72 8.77
N THR A 413 -5.42 -2.98 8.35
CA THR A 413 -4.46 -4.06 8.52
C THR A 413 -3.20 -3.90 7.65
N PRO A 414 -3.29 -3.64 6.32
CA PRO A 414 -2.09 -3.44 5.50
C PRO A 414 -1.21 -2.28 6.00
N THR A 415 -1.82 -1.17 6.41
CA THR A 415 -1.07 -0.03 6.94
C THR A 415 -0.32 -0.38 8.23
N ALA A 416 -0.96 -1.10 9.15
CA ALA A 416 -0.33 -1.56 10.39
C ALA A 416 0.84 -2.51 10.11
N ILE A 417 0.70 -3.44 9.15
CA ILE A 417 1.75 -4.38 8.74
C ILE A 417 2.94 -3.62 8.14
N ILE A 418 2.71 -2.71 7.19
CA ILE A 418 3.79 -1.95 6.54
C ILE A 418 4.58 -1.16 7.59
N VAL A 419 3.90 -0.49 8.53
CA VAL A 419 4.55 0.26 9.62
C VAL A 419 5.32 -0.69 10.55
N GLY A 420 4.72 -1.82 10.94
CA GLY A 420 5.33 -2.80 11.82
C GLY A 420 6.59 -3.44 11.22
N VAL A 421 6.52 -3.92 9.97
CA VAL A 421 7.65 -4.46 9.22
C VAL A 421 8.75 -3.43 9.03
N GLY A 422 8.37 -2.19 8.65
CA GLY A 422 9.33 -1.11 8.46
C GLY A 422 10.03 -0.68 9.74
N LYS A 423 9.34 -0.68 10.89
CA LYS A 423 9.95 -0.42 12.18
C LYS A 423 10.88 -1.55 12.60
N GLY A 424 10.44 -2.80 12.45
CA GLY A 424 11.28 -3.97 12.73
C GLY A 424 12.59 -3.93 11.93
N ALA A 425 12.51 -3.67 10.63
CA ALA A 425 13.68 -3.61 9.75
C ALA A 425 14.69 -2.52 10.18
N LYS A 426 14.23 -1.37 10.69
CA LYS A 426 15.12 -0.33 11.22
C LYS A 426 15.88 -0.74 12.47
N GLU A 427 15.30 -1.62 13.26
CA GLU A 427 15.90 -2.18 14.48
C GLU A 427 16.69 -3.48 14.19
N GLY A 428 16.96 -3.79 12.92
CA GLY A 428 17.64 -5.02 12.49
C GLY A 428 16.78 -6.29 12.61
N ILE A 429 15.48 -6.16 12.88
CA ILE A 429 14.53 -7.27 13.01
C ILE A 429 13.82 -7.49 11.67
N LEU A 430 14.20 -8.55 10.96
CA LEU A 430 13.62 -8.88 9.66
C LEU A 430 12.39 -9.78 9.84
N ILE A 431 11.24 -9.29 9.40
CA ILE A 431 9.96 -10.00 9.47
C ILE A 431 9.69 -10.67 8.12
N LYS A 432 9.54 -11.99 8.13
CA LYS A 432 9.40 -12.81 6.93
C LYS A 432 8.08 -12.57 6.18
N ASP A 433 6.98 -12.43 6.92
CA ASP A 433 5.65 -12.26 6.36
C ASP A 433 4.66 -11.62 7.36
N ALA A 434 3.53 -11.15 6.85
CA ALA A 434 2.49 -10.52 7.64
C ALA A 434 1.81 -11.49 8.64
N ALA A 435 1.74 -12.78 8.31
CA ALA A 435 1.16 -13.79 9.18
C ALA A 435 2.02 -14.01 10.42
N THR A 436 3.35 -13.97 10.28
CA THR A 436 4.31 -14.01 11.38
C THR A 436 4.12 -12.81 12.32
N LEU A 437 3.99 -11.60 11.76
CA LEU A 437 3.73 -10.40 12.55
C LEU A 437 2.40 -10.50 13.33
N GLU A 438 1.34 -11.01 12.67
CA GLU A 438 0.04 -11.23 13.33
C GLU A 438 0.13 -12.28 14.45
N LYS A 439 0.93 -13.33 14.28
CA LYS A 439 1.09 -14.39 15.31
C LYS A 439 1.92 -13.90 16.49
N LEU A 440 2.81 -12.94 16.31
CA LEU A 440 3.76 -12.49 17.33
C LEU A 440 3.06 -12.04 18.62
N HIS A 441 1.89 -11.40 18.54
CA HIS A 441 1.13 -10.95 19.72
C HIS A 441 0.56 -12.12 20.56
N LYS A 442 0.49 -13.33 20.02
CA LYS A 442 0.00 -14.54 20.69
C LYS A 442 1.11 -15.32 21.39
N VAL A 443 2.38 -14.94 21.18
CA VAL A 443 3.53 -15.62 21.77
C VAL A 443 3.56 -15.34 23.27
N ASN A 444 3.55 -16.38 24.07
CA ASN A 444 3.65 -16.36 25.53
C ASN A 444 4.89 -17.08 26.05
N THR A 445 5.58 -17.82 25.19
CA THR A 445 6.77 -18.57 25.54
C THR A 445 7.83 -18.38 24.46
N VAL A 446 9.04 -18.02 24.85
CA VAL A 446 10.18 -17.86 23.95
C VAL A 446 11.22 -18.92 24.30
N VAL A 447 11.57 -19.74 23.33
CA VAL A 447 12.65 -20.72 23.44
C VAL A 447 13.88 -20.17 22.73
N VAL A 448 14.99 -20.06 23.46
CA VAL A 448 16.20 -19.40 22.97
C VAL A 448 17.33 -20.45 22.93
N ASP A 449 18.02 -20.57 21.79
CA ASP A 449 19.22 -21.37 21.67
C ASP A 449 20.40 -20.69 22.42
N LYS A 450 21.30 -21.49 22.96
CA LYS A 450 22.43 -20.98 23.70
C LYS A 450 23.52 -20.46 22.76
N THR A 451 23.94 -21.30 21.80
CA THR A 451 25.17 -21.09 21.04
C THR A 451 24.97 -20.16 19.87
N GLY A 452 25.63 -19.01 19.86
CA GLY A 452 25.47 -17.99 18.78
C GLY A 452 24.26 -17.11 18.94
N THR A 453 23.36 -17.36 19.92
CA THR A 453 22.19 -16.55 20.24
C THR A 453 22.34 -15.84 21.58
N ILE A 454 22.50 -16.61 22.69
CA ILE A 454 22.81 -16.06 24.03
C ILE A 454 24.31 -15.81 24.15
N THR A 455 25.12 -16.63 23.53
CA THR A 455 26.59 -16.56 23.53
C THR A 455 27.11 -16.13 22.17
N LYS A 456 28.35 -15.60 22.13
CA LYS A 456 29.00 -15.16 20.87
C LYS A 456 29.33 -16.29 19.90
N GLY A 457 29.15 -17.57 20.29
CA GLY A 457 29.49 -18.72 19.47
C GLY A 457 31.00 -18.91 19.24
N LYS A 458 31.82 -18.08 19.84
CA LYS A 458 33.29 -18.18 19.80
C LYS A 458 33.81 -18.47 21.22
N PRO A 459 34.26 -19.68 21.51
CA PRO A 459 34.88 -19.99 22.79
C PRO A 459 36.10 -19.11 23.03
N THR A 460 36.18 -18.53 24.20
CA THR A 460 37.35 -17.77 24.64
C THR A 460 37.84 -18.39 25.95
N LEU A 461 39.15 -18.51 26.08
CA LEU A 461 39.76 -19.01 27.31
C LEU A 461 39.57 -17.93 28.40
N VAL A 462 38.88 -18.26 29.48
CA VAL A 462 38.58 -17.35 30.59
C VAL A 462 39.46 -17.60 31.79
N ASP A 463 39.79 -18.89 32.07
CA ASP A 463 40.58 -19.31 33.21
C ASP A 463 41.31 -20.63 32.91
N ILE A 464 42.47 -20.82 33.51
CA ILE A 464 43.26 -22.07 33.43
C ILE A 464 43.54 -22.56 34.87
N GLN A 465 42.99 -23.71 35.19
CA GLN A 465 43.33 -24.41 36.42
C GLN A 465 44.31 -25.52 36.10
N ASN A 466 45.57 -25.37 36.46
CA ASN A 466 46.59 -26.39 36.28
C ASN A 466 46.51 -27.40 37.42
N LEU A 467 46.00 -28.57 37.12
CA LEU A 467 45.92 -29.70 38.04
C LEU A 467 47.08 -30.71 37.84
N SER A 468 48.02 -30.38 36.93
CA SER A 468 49.20 -31.23 36.65
C SER A 468 50.38 -30.87 37.54
N HIS A 469 51.41 -31.66 37.50
CA HIS A 469 52.70 -31.39 38.16
C HIS A 469 53.64 -30.51 37.33
N LEU A 470 53.21 -30.10 36.13
CA LEU A 470 53.97 -29.24 35.21
C LEU A 470 53.79 -27.75 35.60
N LYS A 471 54.80 -26.95 35.27
CA LYS A 471 54.63 -25.49 35.35
C LYS A 471 53.60 -25.00 34.33
N ASP A 472 52.90 -23.91 34.64
CA ASP A 472 51.84 -23.33 33.75
C ASP A 472 52.33 -23.05 32.34
N GLU A 473 53.56 -22.54 32.18
CA GLU A 473 54.17 -22.28 30.88
C GLU A 473 54.40 -23.54 30.04
N GLU A 474 54.82 -24.64 30.66
CA GLU A 474 55.02 -25.93 29.99
C GLU A 474 53.68 -26.56 29.57
N MET A 475 52.69 -26.49 30.45
CA MET A 475 51.36 -26.98 30.19
C MET A 475 50.69 -26.18 29.04
N ILE A 476 50.77 -24.85 29.06
CA ILE A 476 50.23 -24.00 27.99
C ILE A 476 50.91 -24.26 26.65
N SER A 477 52.26 -24.49 26.65
CA SER A 477 53.00 -24.81 25.43
C SER A 477 52.56 -26.15 24.82
N ILE A 478 52.27 -27.16 25.64
CA ILE A 478 51.74 -28.46 25.19
C ILE A 478 50.36 -28.30 24.61
N ILE A 479 49.45 -27.60 25.32
CA ILE A 479 48.09 -27.31 24.85
C ILE A 479 48.11 -26.54 23.52
N ALA A 480 48.90 -25.46 23.43
CA ALA A 480 49.03 -24.66 22.22
C ALA A 480 49.58 -25.48 21.03
N SER A 481 50.46 -26.48 21.31
CA SER A 481 50.97 -27.35 20.27
C SER A 481 49.94 -28.34 19.74
N LEU A 482 48.99 -28.79 20.58
CA LEU A 482 47.85 -29.63 20.20
C LEU A 482 46.83 -28.84 19.41
N GLU A 483 46.48 -27.61 19.85
CA GLU A 483 45.48 -26.74 19.22
C GLU A 483 45.97 -26.07 17.91
N LYS A 484 47.26 -26.08 17.63
CA LYS A 484 47.86 -25.45 16.41
C LYS A 484 47.30 -25.97 15.09
N LYS A 485 46.68 -27.18 15.12
CA LYS A 485 46.08 -27.82 13.93
C LYS A 485 44.55 -27.97 14.02
N SER A 486 43.91 -27.42 15.05
CA SER A 486 42.48 -27.42 15.29
C SER A 486 41.77 -26.16 14.69
#